data_742a89871717e2e8e2a8dc2ad0417655
#
_entry.id   742a89871717e2e8e2a8dc2ad0417655
#
_cell.length_a   1.000
_cell.length_b   1.000
_cell.length_c   1.000
_cell.angle_alpha   90.00
_cell.angle_beta   90.00
_cell.angle_gamma   90.00
#
_symmetry.space_group_name_H-M   'P 1'
#
loop_
_entity.id
_entity.type
_entity.pdbx_description
1 polymer ?
#
loop_
_entity_poly.entity_id
_entity_poly.type
_entity_poly.pdbx_seq_one_letter_code
_entity_poly.pdbx_strand_id
1 'polypeptide(L)'
;MSLIIPFFTRHRMSLSTMNTFILSASMLASLASAYTQVNVAKPFMEKNIDPIVFPGSFSKSHLHSFFGSDAVVASTKSSAELQAGCTGADNPNDLSIYWAPTVLYTADSGKTYAPVPVARFSAYYNLGETPAEIPIPQDLQMVAGDANAMTKDKMIASAASEWFCENDPASPLDVNGFPSKGCSSHLQQLLFFPQCVDPTTLKTAYKDRRGGACPAGMKSMPQLRFSIRYDLRKVLPKGWSGTAPVKLACGPAFCSHGDFINGWTEEAATNMVATTKEKQHFLPVTGGLKQKNCTPKDADPKHGVSDYAQSVAAMGKREVAAWGWESRTRLPRA
;
A
#
# COMPACT_ATOMS: atom_id res chain seq x y z
N MET A 1 48.76 88.88 -24.59
CA MET A 1 49.26 87.57 -24.18
C MET A 1 48.58 87.24 -22.85
N SER A 2 47.47 86.53 -22.89
CA SER A 2 46.61 86.22 -21.72
C SER A 2 46.82 84.81 -21.28
N LEU A 3 47.16 84.62 -20.04
CA LEU A 3 47.25 83.33 -19.38
C LEU A 3 45.86 82.96 -18.79
N ILE A 4 45.34 81.89 -19.22
CA ILE A 4 44.07 81.33 -18.67
C ILE A 4 44.44 80.20 -17.70
N ILE A 5 44.06 80.36 -16.45
CA ILE A 5 44.20 79.34 -15.40
C ILE A 5 42.87 78.56 -15.31
N PRO A 6 42.81 77.22 -15.35
CA PRO A 6 41.58 76.50 -15.15
C PRO A 6 41.32 76.22 -13.64
N PHE A 7 40.09 76.45 -13.28
CA PHE A 7 39.51 76.10 -11.96
C PHE A 7 39.43 74.59 -11.75
N PHE A 8 39.97 74.11 -10.63
CA PHE A 8 39.75 72.76 -10.15
C PHE A 8 38.46 72.69 -9.37
N THR A 9 37.47 71.98 -9.88
CA THR A 9 36.24 71.65 -9.18
C THR A 9 36.45 70.37 -8.36
N ARG A 10 36.38 70.50 -7.07
CA ARG A 10 36.36 69.35 -6.15
C ARG A 10 35.05 68.59 -6.29
N HIS A 11 35.09 67.38 -6.86
CA HIS A 11 33.99 66.43 -6.75
C HIS A 11 34.05 65.76 -5.38
N ARG A 12 32.99 65.95 -4.60
CA ARG A 12 32.71 65.15 -3.41
C ARG A 12 32.39 63.76 -3.86
N MET A 13 33.17 62.77 -3.44
CA MET A 13 32.81 61.36 -3.53
C MET A 13 31.69 61.08 -2.54
N SER A 14 30.51 60.79 -3.07
CA SER A 14 29.40 60.19 -2.31
C SER A 14 29.76 58.77 -1.98
N LEU A 15 29.74 58.42 -0.67
CA LEU A 15 29.79 57.02 -0.22
C LEU A 15 28.53 56.32 -0.70
N SER A 16 28.67 55.49 -1.73
CA SER A 16 27.67 54.56 -2.12
C SER A 16 27.58 53.48 -1.05
N THR A 17 26.44 53.40 -0.38
CA THR A 17 26.04 52.33 0.51
C THR A 17 26.12 51.00 -0.23
N MET A 18 27.07 50.17 0.15
CA MET A 18 27.12 48.75 -0.24
C MET A 18 25.90 48.04 0.39
N ASN A 19 24.84 47.84 -0.40
CA ASN A 19 23.78 46.93 -0.06
C ASN A 19 24.34 45.51 -0.08
N THR A 20 24.61 45.00 1.10
CA THR A 20 24.89 43.57 1.32
C THR A 20 23.61 42.79 1.08
N PHE A 21 23.47 42.26 -0.16
CA PHE A 21 22.47 41.22 -0.42
C PHE A 21 22.85 39.99 0.37
N ILE A 22 22.22 39.80 1.53
CA ILE A 22 22.21 38.52 2.22
C ILE A 22 21.34 37.60 1.36
N LEU A 23 21.97 36.78 0.51
CA LEU A 23 21.36 35.64 -0.09
C LEU A 23 21.02 34.68 1.06
N SER A 24 19.81 34.77 1.56
CA SER A 24 19.22 33.69 2.35
C SER A 24 19.11 32.47 1.44
N ALA A 25 20.12 31.62 1.44
CA ALA A 25 20.03 30.28 0.92
C ALA A 25 19.03 29.54 1.80
N SER A 26 17.75 29.57 1.41
CA SER A 26 16.75 28.65 1.91
C SER A 26 17.22 27.27 1.51
N MET A 27 17.93 26.58 2.42
CA MET A 27 18.08 25.13 2.34
C MET A 27 16.67 24.55 2.42
N LEU A 28 16.10 24.29 1.25
CA LEU A 28 15.05 23.31 1.10
C LEU A 28 15.68 21.99 1.52
N ALA A 29 15.65 21.69 2.82
CA ALA A 29 15.84 20.36 3.30
C ALA A 29 14.73 19.54 2.62
N SER A 30 15.10 18.84 1.54
CA SER A 30 14.27 17.76 1.03
C SER A 30 14.07 16.82 2.21
N LEU A 31 12.88 16.82 2.77
CA LEU A 31 12.47 15.86 3.77
C LEU A 31 12.61 14.50 3.09
N ALA A 32 13.75 13.86 3.28
CA ALA A 32 13.94 12.48 2.87
C ALA A 32 12.88 11.68 3.61
N SER A 33 11.90 11.16 2.87
CA SER A 33 10.84 10.35 3.46
C SER A 33 11.48 9.14 4.11
N ALA A 34 11.55 9.12 5.43
CA ALA A 34 12.02 7.98 6.17
C ALA A 34 10.97 6.86 6.05
N TYR A 35 11.41 5.64 5.77
CA TYR A 35 10.54 4.47 5.80
C TYR A 35 11.32 3.17 6.03
N THR A 36 10.65 2.21 6.66
CA THR A 36 11.08 0.82 6.69
C THR A 36 10.36 0.08 5.56
N GLN A 37 11.10 -0.66 4.75
CA GLN A 37 10.55 -1.49 3.68
C GLN A 37 10.77 -2.96 4.02
N VAL A 38 9.70 -3.73 3.90
CA VAL A 38 9.71 -5.19 4.01
C VAL A 38 9.22 -5.78 2.69
N ASN A 39 9.93 -6.80 2.18
CA ASN A 39 9.55 -7.46 0.95
C ASN A 39 9.17 -8.91 1.19
N VAL A 40 8.18 -9.37 0.43
CA VAL A 40 7.78 -10.77 0.32
C VAL A 40 7.82 -11.14 -1.14
N ALA A 41 8.56 -12.20 -1.49
CA ALA A 41 8.82 -12.52 -2.90
C ALA A 41 7.54 -12.90 -3.66
N LYS A 42 6.63 -13.64 -3.01
CA LYS A 42 5.38 -14.12 -3.62
C LYS A 42 4.36 -14.45 -2.53
N PRO A 43 3.06 -14.53 -2.86
CA PRO A 43 2.07 -15.03 -1.92
C PRO A 43 2.36 -16.50 -1.58
N PHE A 44 2.10 -16.89 -0.34
CA PHE A 44 2.23 -18.28 0.08
C PHE A 44 0.94 -19.07 -0.09
N MET A 45 -0.19 -18.37 -0.19
CA MET A 45 -1.49 -18.95 -0.53
C MET A 45 -2.37 -17.95 -1.26
N GLU A 46 -3.35 -18.46 -1.99
CA GLU A 46 -4.44 -17.72 -2.59
C GLU A 46 -5.74 -18.38 -2.18
N LYS A 47 -6.60 -17.64 -1.44
CA LYS A 47 -7.72 -18.24 -0.73
C LYS A 47 -8.90 -17.28 -0.58
N ASN A 48 -10.10 -17.84 -0.57
CA ASN A 48 -11.34 -17.10 -0.31
C ASN A 48 -11.59 -16.95 1.19
N ILE A 49 -10.70 -16.26 1.89
CA ILE A 49 -10.89 -15.89 3.29
C ILE A 49 -10.68 -14.39 3.46
N ASP A 50 -11.34 -13.84 4.47
CA ASP A 50 -11.20 -12.47 4.91
C ASP A 50 -11.42 -12.42 6.43
N PRO A 51 -10.33 -12.54 7.20
CA PRO A 51 -10.41 -12.56 8.67
C PRO A 51 -11.00 -11.29 9.28
N ILE A 52 -10.93 -10.14 8.59
CA ILE A 52 -11.40 -8.86 9.10
C ILE A 52 -12.88 -8.65 8.78
N VAL A 53 -13.26 -8.73 7.49
CA VAL A 53 -14.60 -8.35 7.04
C VAL A 53 -15.59 -9.52 7.15
N PHE A 54 -15.12 -10.75 6.89
CA PHE A 54 -15.95 -11.96 6.90
C PHE A 54 -15.32 -13.10 7.74
N PRO A 55 -15.05 -12.89 9.03
CA PRO A 55 -14.39 -13.90 9.86
C PRO A 55 -15.09 -15.26 9.78
N GLY A 56 -14.32 -16.31 9.47
CA GLY A 56 -14.80 -17.68 9.40
C GLY A 56 -15.73 -18.00 8.22
N SER A 57 -15.95 -17.04 7.28
CA SER A 57 -16.92 -17.21 6.19
C SER A 57 -16.29 -17.24 4.81
N PHE A 58 -15.95 -18.44 4.33
CA PHE A 58 -15.32 -18.64 3.02
C PHE A 58 -16.20 -18.19 1.84
N SER A 59 -17.51 -18.42 1.91
CA SER A 59 -18.45 -18.15 0.81
C SER A 59 -18.73 -16.66 0.59
N LYS A 60 -18.37 -15.81 1.53
CA LYS A 60 -18.61 -14.36 1.47
C LYS A 60 -17.41 -13.58 0.96
N SER A 61 -16.22 -14.17 1.07
CA SER A 61 -14.98 -13.55 0.59
C SER A 61 -14.72 -13.88 -0.88
N HIS A 62 -14.07 -12.98 -1.61
CA HIS A 62 -13.48 -13.27 -2.91
C HIS A 62 -12.05 -13.80 -2.72
N LEU A 63 -11.40 -14.15 -3.84
CA LEU A 63 -10.04 -14.68 -3.80
C LEU A 63 -9.05 -13.57 -3.42
N HIS A 64 -8.25 -13.82 -2.39
CA HIS A 64 -7.15 -12.96 -1.97
C HIS A 64 -5.79 -13.67 -2.10
N SER A 65 -4.77 -12.90 -2.41
CA SER A 65 -3.37 -13.33 -2.33
C SER A 65 -2.79 -12.90 -0.99
N PHE A 66 -2.21 -13.85 -0.24
CA PHE A 66 -1.72 -13.65 1.13
C PHE A 66 -0.20 -13.60 1.20
N PHE A 67 0.32 -12.63 1.98
CA PHE A 67 1.76 -12.38 2.17
C PHE A 67 2.07 -12.21 3.66
N GLY A 68 3.15 -12.81 4.16
CA GLY A 68 3.58 -12.67 5.55
C GLY A 68 3.44 -13.96 6.34
N SER A 69 2.82 -13.89 7.52
CA SER A 69 2.72 -15.03 8.44
C SER A 69 1.74 -16.10 7.98
N ASP A 70 2.19 -17.36 8.00
CA ASP A 70 1.37 -18.52 7.65
C ASP A 70 0.44 -19.02 8.78
N ALA A 71 0.50 -18.40 9.95
CA ALA A 71 -0.45 -18.68 11.03
C ALA A 71 -1.84 -18.10 10.79
N VAL A 72 -2.06 -17.34 9.70
CA VAL A 72 -3.37 -16.78 9.37
C VAL A 72 -4.37 -17.89 9.03
N VAL A 73 -5.55 -17.77 9.63
CA VAL A 73 -6.74 -18.58 9.32
C VAL A 73 -7.95 -17.66 9.12
N ALA A 74 -9.06 -18.21 8.66
CA ALA A 74 -10.27 -17.42 8.39
C ALA A 74 -10.80 -16.61 9.59
N SER A 75 -10.39 -16.92 10.82
CA SER A 75 -10.84 -16.28 12.05
C SER A 75 -9.72 -15.61 12.86
N THR A 76 -8.53 -15.43 12.28
CA THR A 76 -7.40 -14.76 12.95
C THR A 76 -7.78 -13.35 13.41
N LYS A 77 -7.42 -13.01 14.66
CA LYS A 77 -7.80 -11.74 15.28
C LYS A 77 -6.65 -11.00 15.96
N SER A 78 -5.57 -11.69 16.31
CA SER A 78 -4.53 -11.12 17.17
C SER A 78 -3.13 -11.20 16.58
N SER A 79 -2.28 -10.29 17.01
CA SER A 79 -0.85 -10.31 16.73
C SER A 79 -0.18 -11.58 17.26
N ALA A 80 -0.58 -12.02 18.45
CA ALA A 80 -0.01 -13.21 19.08
C ALA A 80 -0.24 -14.49 18.26
N GLU A 81 -1.42 -14.65 17.64
CA GLU A 81 -1.70 -15.76 16.72
C GLU A 81 -0.72 -15.74 15.54
N LEU A 82 -0.51 -14.58 14.91
CA LEU A 82 0.39 -14.43 13.77
C LEU A 82 1.86 -14.65 14.15
N GLN A 83 2.26 -14.19 15.33
CA GLN A 83 3.64 -14.34 15.84
C GLN A 83 4.02 -15.79 16.13
N ALA A 84 3.06 -16.69 16.22
CA ALA A 84 3.32 -18.12 16.34
C ALA A 84 3.73 -18.78 15.00
N GLY A 85 3.53 -18.08 13.87
CA GLY A 85 3.75 -18.60 12.53
C GLY A 85 5.14 -18.43 11.98
N CYS A 86 5.23 -18.66 10.69
CA CYS A 86 6.40 -18.49 9.84
C CYS A 86 6.13 -17.39 8.81
N THR A 87 7.04 -16.44 8.66
CA THR A 87 6.89 -15.37 7.68
C THR A 87 7.76 -15.56 6.45
N GLY A 88 7.22 -15.16 5.28
CA GLY A 88 7.98 -15.04 4.05
C GLY A 88 8.64 -13.67 3.86
N ALA A 89 8.52 -12.79 4.85
CA ALA A 89 9.13 -11.47 4.83
C ALA A 89 10.65 -11.52 4.95
N ASP A 90 11.34 -10.60 4.27
CA ASP A 90 12.79 -10.45 4.37
C ASP A 90 13.24 -9.81 5.70
N ASN A 91 12.29 -9.30 6.50
CA ASN A 91 12.51 -8.90 7.88
C ASN A 91 11.87 -9.94 8.83
N PRO A 92 12.67 -10.69 9.62
CA PRO A 92 12.16 -11.77 10.48
C PRO A 92 11.29 -11.28 11.65
N ASN A 93 11.30 -9.98 11.93
CA ASN A 93 10.46 -9.37 12.98
C ASN A 93 9.06 -9.05 12.50
N ASP A 94 8.84 -9.14 11.19
CA ASP A 94 7.54 -8.90 10.58
C ASP A 94 6.77 -10.21 10.38
N LEU A 95 5.97 -10.54 11.34
CA LEU A 95 5.02 -11.65 11.31
C LEU A 95 3.61 -11.19 11.01
N SER A 96 3.46 -9.96 10.51
CA SER A 96 2.17 -9.45 10.05
C SER A 96 1.63 -10.29 8.89
N ILE A 97 0.32 -10.20 8.70
CA ILE A 97 -0.32 -10.75 7.51
C ILE A 97 -0.92 -9.62 6.68
N TYR A 98 -0.68 -9.71 5.39
CA TYR A 98 -1.13 -8.78 4.36
C TYR A 98 -1.89 -9.56 3.30
N TRP A 99 -3.02 -9.00 2.83
CA TRP A 99 -3.68 -9.58 1.66
C TRP A 99 -4.31 -8.50 0.80
N ALA A 100 -4.51 -8.86 -0.45
CA ALA A 100 -5.17 -8.02 -1.44
C ALA A 100 -5.94 -8.92 -2.43
N PRO A 101 -6.94 -8.39 -3.14
CA PRO A 101 -7.63 -9.14 -4.18
C PRO A 101 -6.64 -9.71 -5.18
N THR A 102 -6.77 -10.99 -5.49
CA THR A 102 -5.93 -11.62 -6.51
C THR A 102 -6.18 -10.97 -7.87
N VAL A 103 -5.10 -10.57 -8.55
CA VAL A 103 -5.18 -10.13 -9.94
C VAL A 103 -5.30 -11.35 -10.84
N LEU A 104 -6.33 -11.37 -11.66
CA LEU A 104 -6.64 -12.44 -12.58
C LEU A 104 -6.46 -11.97 -14.02
N TYR A 105 -5.95 -12.83 -14.89
CA TYR A 105 -5.85 -12.56 -16.35
C TYR A 105 -6.67 -13.56 -17.14
N THR A 106 -7.01 -13.17 -18.35
CA THR A 106 -7.65 -14.03 -19.35
C THR A 106 -6.85 -14.01 -20.65
N ALA A 107 -6.66 -15.18 -21.24
CA ALA A 107 -6.06 -15.31 -22.57
C ALA A 107 -7.10 -15.65 -23.67
N ASP A 108 -8.36 -15.87 -23.29
CA ASP A 108 -9.45 -16.38 -24.14
C ASP A 108 -10.69 -15.47 -24.14
N SER A 109 -10.46 -14.17 -24.03
CA SER A 109 -11.51 -13.13 -24.04
C SER A 109 -12.55 -13.29 -22.92
N GLY A 110 -12.08 -13.67 -21.73
CA GLY A 110 -12.90 -13.72 -20.52
C GLY A 110 -13.63 -15.04 -20.27
N LYS A 111 -13.33 -16.09 -21.03
CA LYS A 111 -13.93 -17.42 -20.80
C LYS A 111 -13.30 -18.11 -19.59
N THR A 112 -11.98 -17.98 -19.44
CA THR A 112 -11.25 -18.51 -18.29
C THR A 112 -10.35 -17.44 -17.68
N TYR A 113 -10.12 -17.56 -16.38
CA TYR A 113 -9.26 -16.67 -15.63
C TYR A 113 -8.26 -17.47 -14.80
N ALA A 114 -7.04 -16.93 -14.68
CA ALA A 114 -6.01 -17.48 -13.83
C ALA A 114 -5.25 -16.33 -13.14
N PRO A 115 -4.60 -16.56 -11.99
CA PRO A 115 -3.82 -15.54 -11.31
C PRO A 115 -2.65 -15.04 -12.13
N VAL A 116 -2.41 -13.76 -12.03
CA VAL A 116 -1.19 -13.15 -12.51
C VAL A 116 -0.08 -13.41 -11.49
N PRO A 117 1.08 -13.93 -11.92
CA PRO A 117 2.21 -14.12 -11.02
C PRO A 117 2.64 -12.81 -10.36
N VAL A 118 2.74 -12.80 -9.04
CA VAL A 118 3.32 -11.68 -8.29
C VAL A 118 4.85 -11.78 -8.40
N ALA A 119 5.47 -10.70 -8.85
CA ALA A 119 6.93 -10.58 -8.89
C ALA A 119 7.50 -10.18 -7.52
N ARG A 120 6.81 -9.29 -6.80
CA ARG A 120 7.16 -8.86 -5.45
C ARG A 120 6.00 -8.12 -4.79
N PHE A 121 5.76 -8.41 -3.54
CA PHE A 121 5.01 -7.58 -2.61
C PHE A 121 5.98 -6.80 -1.72
N SER A 122 5.72 -5.53 -1.48
CA SER A 122 6.47 -4.71 -0.53
C SER A 122 5.52 -3.95 0.37
N ALA A 123 5.71 -4.08 1.67
CA ALA A 123 5.10 -3.24 2.69
C ALA A 123 6.08 -2.11 3.04
N TYR A 124 5.61 -0.88 2.96
CA TYR A 124 6.36 0.31 3.37
C TYR A 124 5.70 0.90 4.60
N TYR A 125 6.47 1.14 5.62
CA TYR A 125 6.04 1.84 6.83
C TYR A 125 6.64 3.24 6.81
N ASN A 126 5.84 4.22 6.36
CA ASN A 126 6.30 5.58 6.13
C ASN A 126 6.30 6.39 7.44
N LEU A 127 7.41 7.03 7.72
CA LEU A 127 7.60 7.89 8.90
C LEU A 127 7.85 9.35 8.53
N GLY A 128 8.12 9.62 7.24
CA GLY A 128 8.65 10.93 6.81
C GLY A 128 7.61 12.03 6.63
N GLU A 129 6.39 11.70 6.18
CA GLU A 129 5.35 12.71 5.93
C GLU A 129 4.65 13.16 7.21
N THR A 130 4.69 12.32 8.22
CA THR A 130 4.18 12.62 9.56
C THR A 130 4.96 11.77 10.54
N PRO A 131 5.63 12.39 11.50
CA PRO A 131 6.25 11.66 12.59
C PRO A 131 5.20 10.78 13.28
N ALA A 132 5.50 9.50 13.42
CA ALA A 132 4.66 8.60 14.19
C ALA A 132 4.79 8.95 15.68
N GLU A 133 3.67 9.15 16.35
CA GLU A 133 3.62 9.38 17.81
C GLU A 133 3.73 8.07 18.58
N ILE A 134 3.20 7.00 17.99
CA ILE A 134 3.19 5.66 18.59
C ILE A 134 3.58 4.60 17.55
N PRO A 135 4.13 3.45 17.97
CA PRO A 135 4.28 2.30 17.09
C PRO A 135 2.91 1.76 16.68
N ILE A 136 2.91 0.87 15.67
CA ILE A 136 1.70 0.16 15.26
C ILE A 136 1.24 -0.70 16.46
N PRO A 137 0.00 -0.50 16.95
CA PRO A 137 -0.49 -1.25 18.11
C PRO A 137 -0.62 -2.75 17.83
N GLN A 138 -0.45 -3.56 18.88
CA GLN A 138 -0.78 -4.99 18.80
C GLN A 138 -2.28 -5.14 18.50
N ASP A 139 -2.64 -6.22 17.84
CA ASP A 139 -4.00 -6.60 17.43
C ASP A 139 -4.67 -5.61 16.45
N LEU A 140 -3.91 -4.63 15.95
CA LEU A 140 -4.43 -3.69 14.95
C LEU A 140 -4.80 -4.42 13.68
N GLN A 141 -6.03 -4.18 13.22
CA GLN A 141 -6.56 -4.64 11.94
C GLN A 141 -6.94 -3.43 11.09
N MET A 142 -6.59 -3.46 9.82
CA MET A 142 -6.87 -2.34 8.90
C MET A 142 -7.36 -2.84 7.56
N VAL A 143 -8.28 -2.08 6.98
CA VAL A 143 -8.68 -2.19 5.58
C VAL A 143 -8.41 -0.85 4.90
N ALA A 144 -7.81 -0.88 3.73
CA ALA A 144 -7.63 0.28 2.85
C ALA A 144 -8.32 0.03 1.52
N GLY A 145 -8.95 1.05 0.94
CA GLY A 145 -9.76 0.91 -0.28
C GLY A 145 -11.17 0.41 0.00
N ASP A 146 -11.89 0.05 -1.06
CA ASP A 146 -13.28 -0.45 -0.96
C ASP A 146 -13.54 -1.55 -1.98
N ALA A 147 -13.79 -2.76 -1.50
CA ALA A 147 -14.10 -3.94 -2.30
C ALA A 147 -15.38 -3.79 -3.16
N ASN A 148 -16.23 -2.82 -2.84
CA ASN A 148 -17.51 -2.57 -3.52
C ASN A 148 -17.43 -1.42 -4.53
N ALA A 149 -16.27 -0.76 -4.66
CA ALA A 149 -16.11 0.32 -5.62
C ALA A 149 -16.02 -0.21 -7.06
N MET A 150 -17.10 -0.10 -7.80
CA MET A 150 -17.16 -0.56 -9.20
C MET A 150 -16.85 0.56 -10.20
N THR A 151 -16.72 1.79 -9.75
CA THR A 151 -16.44 2.99 -10.56
C THR A 151 -15.45 3.90 -9.84
N LYS A 152 -14.76 4.74 -10.61
CA LYS A 152 -13.73 5.64 -10.06
C LYS A 152 -14.24 6.59 -8.96
N ASP A 153 -15.47 7.07 -9.07
CA ASP A 153 -16.10 7.98 -8.11
C ASP A 153 -16.47 7.33 -6.78
N LYS A 154 -16.47 5.99 -6.74
CA LYS A 154 -16.72 5.20 -5.52
C LYS A 154 -15.45 4.83 -4.76
N MET A 155 -14.28 5.05 -5.35
CA MET A 155 -13.01 4.77 -4.68
C MET A 155 -12.82 5.65 -3.45
N ILE A 156 -12.19 5.09 -2.42
CA ILE A 156 -11.74 5.87 -1.26
C ILE A 156 -10.49 6.67 -1.66
N ALA A 157 -10.65 7.96 -1.87
CA ALA A 157 -9.58 8.84 -2.35
C ALA A 157 -8.33 8.82 -1.46
N SER A 158 -8.51 8.72 -0.14
CA SER A 158 -7.39 8.70 0.83
C SER A 158 -6.54 7.43 0.75
N ALA A 159 -7.08 6.33 0.21
CA ALA A 159 -6.32 5.11 -0.03
C ALA A 159 -5.37 5.25 -1.22
N ALA A 160 -5.54 6.29 -2.05
CA ALA A 160 -4.69 6.64 -3.19
C ALA A 160 -4.28 5.38 -3.99
N SER A 161 -5.27 4.53 -4.32
CA SER A 161 -5.03 3.32 -5.11
C SER A 161 -4.66 3.69 -6.53
N GLU A 162 -3.48 3.26 -6.97
CA GLU A 162 -2.94 3.57 -8.29
C GLU A 162 -2.48 2.30 -8.99
N TRP A 163 -2.74 2.24 -10.31
CA TRP A 163 -2.27 1.20 -11.22
C TRP A 163 -1.48 1.81 -12.35
N PHE A 164 -0.26 1.35 -12.52
CA PHE A 164 0.63 1.85 -13.58
C PHE A 164 1.66 0.79 -13.99
N CYS A 165 2.30 1.03 -15.11
CA CYS A 165 3.42 0.21 -15.58
C CYS A 165 4.73 0.76 -14.99
N GLU A 166 5.46 -0.08 -14.26
CA GLU A 166 6.75 0.27 -13.68
C GLU A 166 7.76 0.66 -14.77
N ASN A 167 8.41 1.81 -14.61
CA ASN A 167 9.41 2.38 -15.52
C ASN A 167 8.90 2.79 -16.90
N ASP A 168 7.62 2.63 -17.20
CA ASP A 168 7.05 3.13 -18.44
C ASP A 168 6.52 4.57 -18.27
N PRO A 169 6.46 5.34 -19.36
CA PRO A 169 5.71 6.60 -19.33
C PRO A 169 4.25 6.36 -18.93
N ALA A 170 3.66 7.30 -18.22
CA ALA A 170 2.25 7.22 -17.86
C ALA A 170 1.38 6.97 -19.09
N SER A 171 0.56 5.95 -19.04
CA SER A 171 -0.42 5.62 -20.09
C SER A 171 -1.84 5.92 -19.60
N PRO A 172 -2.78 6.25 -20.52
CA PRO A 172 -4.18 6.32 -20.16
C PRO A 172 -4.65 5.02 -19.51
N LEU A 173 -5.57 5.14 -18.56
CA LEU A 173 -6.26 3.98 -18.01
C LEU A 173 -7.42 3.58 -18.93
N ASP A 174 -7.72 2.30 -18.95
CA ASP A 174 -8.90 1.76 -19.61
C ASP A 174 -10.19 1.99 -18.80
N VAL A 175 -11.30 1.50 -19.28
CA VAL A 175 -12.61 1.66 -18.63
C VAL A 175 -12.70 0.94 -17.28
N ASN A 176 -11.81 -0.01 -17.02
CA ASN A 176 -11.72 -0.77 -15.76
C ASN A 176 -10.66 -0.22 -14.80
N GLY A 177 -9.94 0.85 -15.19
CA GLY A 177 -8.93 1.51 -14.35
C GLY A 177 -7.53 0.90 -14.42
N PHE A 178 -7.24 -0.02 -15.36
CA PHE A 178 -5.90 -0.54 -15.62
C PHE A 178 -5.22 0.23 -16.76
N PRO A 179 -3.87 0.21 -16.86
CA PRO A 179 -3.18 0.78 -18.02
C PRO A 179 -3.72 0.20 -19.33
N SER A 180 -4.00 1.07 -20.29
CA SER A 180 -4.55 0.68 -21.61
C SER A 180 -3.52 0.07 -22.56
N LYS A 181 -2.28 -0.10 -22.11
CA LYS A 181 -1.19 -0.75 -22.85
C LYS A 181 -0.43 -1.71 -21.96
N GLY A 182 0.07 -2.78 -22.54
CA GLY A 182 0.93 -3.76 -21.86
C GLY A 182 2.21 -3.12 -21.34
N CYS A 183 2.62 -3.53 -20.14
CA CYS A 183 3.80 -3.01 -19.46
C CYS A 183 5.10 -3.60 -20.01
N SER A 184 6.12 -2.77 -20.19
CA SER A 184 7.47 -3.22 -20.56
C SER A 184 8.19 -3.94 -19.41
N SER A 185 7.84 -3.62 -18.16
CA SER A 185 8.31 -4.27 -16.94
C SER A 185 7.13 -4.90 -16.18
N HIS A 186 6.79 -4.41 -15.03
CA HIS A 186 5.71 -4.96 -14.21
C HIS A 186 4.50 -4.04 -14.21
N LEU A 187 3.31 -4.61 -14.11
CA LEU A 187 2.15 -3.87 -13.65
C LEU A 187 2.30 -3.67 -12.15
N GLN A 188 2.18 -2.43 -11.69
CA GLN A 188 2.35 -2.10 -10.28
C GLN A 188 1.09 -1.50 -9.71
N GLN A 189 0.76 -1.94 -8.49
CA GLN A 189 -0.27 -1.36 -7.64
C GLN A 189 0.36 -0.65 -6.46
N LEU A 190 -0.13 0.55 -6.14
CA LEU A 190 0.09 1.22 -4.86
C LEU A 190 -1.23 1.33 -4.11
N LEU A 191 -1.17 1.23 -2.78
CA LEU A 191 -2.32 1.41 -1.90
C LEU A 191 -1.86 1.90 -0.53
N PHE A 192 -2.45 2.98 -0.03
CA PHE A 192 -2.11 3.58 1.25
C PHE A 192 -3.17 3.27 2.30
N PHE A 193 -2.71 2.91 3.48
CA PHE A 193 -3.55 2.60 4.64
C PHE A 193 -3.74 3.82 5.55
N PRO A 194 -4.76 3.80 6.42
CA PRO A 194 -4.91 4.80 7.48
C PRO A 194 -3.64 4.90 8.34
N GLN A 195 -3.28 6.11 8.76
CA GLN A 195 -2.12 6.40 9.59
C GLN A 195 -2.46 6.94 10.98
N CYS A 196 -3.73 7.08 11.28
CA CYS A 196 -4.22 7.48 12.58
C CYS A 196 -4.94 6.33 13.26
N VAL A 197 -4.74 6.17 14.55
CA VAL A 197 -5.38 5.13 15.35
C VAL A 197 -5.84 5.67 16.71
N ASP A 198 -7.00 5.27 17.15
CA ASP A 198 -7.43 5.39 18.53
C ASP A 198 -6.75 4.27 19.35
N PRO A 199 -5.84 4.58 20.30
CA PRO A 199 -5.08 3.55 21.02
C PRO A 199 -5.95 2.64 21.89
N THR A 200 -7.16 3.05 22.22
CA THR A 200 -8.08 2.31 23.10
C THR A 200 -8.98 1.38 22.32
N THR A 201 -9.51 1.85 21.18
CA THR A 201 -10.51 1.10 20.40
C THR A 201 -9.92 0.45 19.15
N LEU A 202 -8.68 0.77 18.81
CA LEU A 202 -7.98 0.38 17.58
C LEU A 202 -8.69 0.82 16.28
N LYS A 203 -9.66 1.72 16.36
CA LYS A 203 -10.27 2.33 15.18
C LYS A 203 -9.25 3.18 14.46
N THR A 204 -9.26 3.09 13.13
CA THR A 204 -8.31 3.83 12.28
C THR A 204 -8.99 4.90 11.44
N ALA A 205 -8.23 5.92 11.08
CA ALA A 205 -8.66 6.96 10.16
C ALA A 205 -7.49 7.46 9.32
N TYR A 206 -7.81 8.02 8.16
CA TYR A 206 -6.85 8.84 7.42
C TYR A 206 -6.76 10.22 8.05
N LYS A 207 -5.62 10.89 7.88
CA LYS A 207 -5.53 12.32 8.12
C LYS A 207 -6.47 13.08 7.20
N ASP A 208 -6.88 14.26 7.63
CA ASP A 208 -7.75 15.13 6.85
C ASP A 208 -7.13 15.53 5.49
N ARG A 209 -5.80 15.61 5.44
CA ARG A 209 -5.00 15.95 4.25
C ARG A 209 -3.55 15.54 4.42
N ARG A 210 -2.80 15.57 3.33
CA ARG A 210 -1.34 15.38 3.37
C ARG A 210 -0.69 16.42 4.31
N GLY A 211 0.14 15.97 5.24
CA GLY A 211 0.75 16.79 6.28
C GLY A 211 -0.23 17.32 7.34
N GLY A 212 -1.49 16.88 7.30
CA GLY A 212 -2.51 17.21 8.29
C GLY A 212 -2.32 16.50 9.63
N ALA A 213 -3.25 16.75 10.55
CA ALA A 213 -3.29 16.09 11.84
C ALA A 213 -4.21 14.86 11.82
N CYS A 214 -4.03 13.98 12.79
CA CYS A 214 -5.02 12.94 13.08
C CYS A 214 -6.29 13.56 13.69
N PRO A 215 -7.46 12.93 13.52
CA PRO A 215 -8.67 13.32 14.24
C PRO A 215 -8.44 13.40 15.75
N ALA A 216 -9.25 14.22 16.41
CA ALA A 216 -9.16 14.40 17.85
C ALA A 216 -9.26 13.05 18.59
N GLY A 217 -8.36 12.83 19.57
CA GLY A 217 -8.27 11.58 20.33
C GLY A 217 -7.47 10.46 19.66
N MET A 218 -7.13 10.60 18.39
CA MET A 218 -6.28 9.63 17.69
C MET A 218 -4.80 10.01 17.72
N LYS A 219 -3.94 9.01 17.58
CA LYS A 219 -2.48 9.14 17.48
C LYS A 219 -2.01 8.77 16.08
N SER A 220 -0.95 9.41 15.62
CA SER A 220 -0.29 9.02 14.38
C SER A 220 0.61 7.80 14.61
N MET A 221 0.61 6.88 13.65
CA MET A 221 1.46 5.70 13.58
C MET A 221 2.15 5.62 12.21
N PRO A 222 3.18 4.78 12.02
CA PRO A 222 3.76 4.55 10.70
C PRO A 222 2.67 4.22 9.67
N GLN A 223 2.63 4.98 8.55
CA GLN A 223 1.66 4.71 7.50
C GLN A 223 2.07 3.50 6.68
N LEU A 224 1.28 2.47 6.70
CA LEU A 224 1.45 1.33 5.82
C LEU A 224 1.07 1.69 4.38
N ARG A 225 1.90 1.28 3.43
CA ARG A 225 1.64 1.35 2.01
C ARG A 225 2.01 0.02 1.36
N PHE A 226 1.10 -0.54 0.58
CA PHE A 226 1.42 -1.65 -0.30
C PHE A 226 2.03 -1.16 -1.61
N SER A 227 2.97 -1.93 -2.11
CA SER A 227 3.47 -1.84 -3.48
C SER A 227 3.59 -3.26 -4.01
N ILE A 228 2.70 -3.63 -4.92
CA ILE A 228 2.64 -4.98 -5.47
C ILE A 228 3.01 -4.92 -6.95
N ARG A 229 3.94 -5.78 -7.36
CA ARG A 229 4.40 -5.92 -8.75
C ARG A 229 3.93 -7.24 -9.31
N TYR A 230 3.26 -7.17 -10.45
CA TYR A 230 2.71 -8.31 -11.16
C TYR A 230 3.45 -8.54 -12.47
N ASP A 231 3.88 -9.77 -12.74
CA ASP A 231 4.62 -10.14 -13.95
C ASP A 231 3.67 -10.62 -15.07
N LEU A 232 2.99 -9.66 -15.68
CA LEU A 232 2.06 -9.93 -16.78
C LEU A 232 2.76 -10.46 -18.04
N ARG A 233 4.05 -10.20 -18.24
CA ARG A 233 4.79 -10.69 -19.40
C ARG A 233 4.92 -12.20 -19.40
N LYS A 234 4.87 -12.86 -18.25
CA LYS A 234 4.86 -14.32 -18.17
C LYS A 234 3.59 -14.94 -18.70
N VAL A 235 2.47 -14.25 -18.58
CA VAL A 235 1.14 -14.78 -18.94
C VAL A 235 0.55 -14.10 -20.18
N LEU A 236 0.97 -12.89 -20.48
CA LEU A 236 0.57 -12.09 -21.64
C LEU A 236 1.83 -11.54 -22.36
N PRO A 237 2.68 -12.40 -22.95
CA PRO A 237 3.99 -12.00 -23.49
C PRO A 237 3.89 -11.02 -24.66
N LYS A 238 2.74 -10.96 -25.34
CA LYS A 238 2.48 -10.00 -26.44
C LYS A 238 1.95 -8.65 -25.93
N GLY A 239 1.72 -8.52 -24.62
CA GLY A 239 1.06 -7.36 -24.02
C GLY A 239 -0.40 -7.23 -24.51
N TRP A 240 -0.93 -6.01 -24.40
CA TRP A 240 -2.29 -5.65 -24.86
C TRP A 240 -2.32 -4.19 -25.31
N SER A 241 -3.41 -3.83 -26.00
CA SER A 241 -3.76 -2.46 -26.33
C SER A 241 -5.28 -2.31 -26.19
N GLY A 242 -5.74 -1.21 -25.61
CA GLY A 242 -7.14 -0.99 -25.25
C GLY A 242 -7.46 -1.55 -23.87
N THR A 243 -8.58 -2.25 -23.72
CA THR A 243 -8.98 -2.84 -22.44
C THR A 243 -8.00 -3.94 -22.02
N ALA A 244 -7.44 -3.80 -20.82
CA ALA A 244 -6.53 -4.78 -20.26
C ALA A 244 -7.25 -6.12 -20.02
N PRO A 245 -6.66 -7.27 -20.43
CA PRO A 245 -7.27 -8.57 -20.22
C PRO A 245 -7.04 -9.07 -18.78
N VAL A 246 -7.24 -8.19 -17.80
CA VAL A 246 -7.07 -8.46 -16.37
C VAL A 246 -8.23 -7.89 -15.58
N LYS A 247 -8.47 -8.47 -14.41
CA LYS A 247 -9.38 -7.95 -13.38
C LYS A 247 -8.91 -8.33 -12.00
N LEU A 248 -9.42 -7.67 -10.99
CA LEU A 248 -9.31 -8.13 -9.60
C LEU A 248 -10.34 -9.21 -9.31
N ALA A 249 -10.10 -10.03 -8.30
CA ALA A 249 -11.08 -11.00 -7.84
C ALA A 249 -12.39 -10.35 -7.33
N CYS A 250 -12.37 -9.07 -6.96
CA CYS A 250 -13.55 -8.27 -6.63
C CYS A 250 -14.19 -7.59 -7.85
N GLY A 251 -13.46 -7.42 -9.00
CA GLY A 251 -13.97 -6.72 -10.19
C GLY A 251 -12.92 -5.85 -10.89
N PRO A 252 -13.27 -4.59 -11.27
CA PRO A 252 -12.34 -3.66 -11.93
C PRO A 252 -11.25 -3.17 -10.96
N ALA A 253 -10.25 -2.45 -11.47
CA ALA A 253 -9.20 -1.84 -10.66
C ALA A 253 -9.75 -0.91 -9.55
N PHE A 254 -10.94 -0.40 -9.72
CA PHE A 254 -11.58 0.50 -8.76
C PHE A 254 -11.91 -0.18 -7.42
N CYS A 255 -12.16 -1.51 -7.42
CA CYS A 255 -12.38 -2.28 -6.18
C CYS A 255 -11.08 -2.66 -5.46
N SER A 256 -9.96 -2.03 -5.83
CA SER A 256 -8.70 -2.22 -5.13
C SER A 256 -8.86 -1.93 -3.64
N HIS A 257 -8.48 -2.91 -2.85
CA HIS A 257 -8.36 -2.79 -1.41
C HIS A 257 -7.18 -3.63 -0.94
N GLY A 258 -6.83 -3.46 0.30
CA GLY A 258 -5.82 -4.26 0.96
C GLY A 258 -6.12 -4.33 2.43
N ASP A 259 -5.70 -5.40 3.03
CA ASP A 259 -6.03 -5.77 4.39
C ASP A 259 -4.75 -6.11 5.13
N PHE A 260 -4.76 -5.85 6.42
CA PHE A 260 -3.60 -5.99 7.28
C PHE A 260 -4.00 -6.32 8.70
N ILE A 261 -3.34 -7.33 9.28
CA ILE A 261 -3.32 -7.56 10.72
C ILE A 261 -1.88 -7.47 11.19
N ASN A 262 -1.65 -6.64 12.21
CA ASN A 262 -0.31 -6.45 12.76
C ASN A 262 0.23 -7.73 13.40
N GLY A 263 1.44 -8.10 13.02
CA GLY A 263 2.19 -9.22 13.62
C GLY A 263 3.61 -8.83 14.03
N TRP A 264 3.98 -7.55 13.92
CA TRP A 264 5.24 -7.05 14.48
C TRP A 264 5.28 -7.32 15.98
N THR A 265 6.41 -7.79 16.49
CA THR A 265 6.58 -7.79 17.94
C THR A 265 6.56 -6.35 18.47
N GLU A 266 6.06 -6.14 19.68
CA GLU A 266 5.96 -4.81 20.29
C GLU A 266 7.30 -4.09 20.33
N GLU A 267 8.37 -4.82 20.70
CA GLU A 267 9.73 -4.29 20.72
C GLU A 267 10.18 -3.84 19.32
N ALA A 268 9.97 -4.67 18.29
CA ALA A 268 10.36 -4.33 16.93
C ALA A 268 9.56 -3.16 16.37
N ALA A 269 8.26 -3.08 16.63
CA ALA A 269 7.43 -1.95 16.23
C ALA A 269 7.88 -0.64 16.89
N THR A 270 8.23 -0.69 18.18
CA THR A 270 8.78 0.46 18.93
C THR A 270 10.13 0.89 18.35
N ASN A 271 11.03 -0.06 18.12
CA ASN A 271 12.34 0.21 17.54
C ASN A 271 12.25 0.77 16.12
N MET A 272 11.27 0.35 15.32
CA MET A 272 11.02 0.91 13.99
C MET A 272 10.79 2.42 14.07
N VAL A 273 9.93 2.88 14.96
CA VAL A 273 9.67 4.32 15.14
C VAL A 273 10.90 5.06 15.66
N ALA A 274 11.60 4.48 16.62
CA ALA A 274 12.77 5.11 17.23
C ALA A 274 13.98 5.22 16.30
N THR A 275 14.19 4.24 15.44
CA THR A 275 15.43 4.09 14.66
C THR A 275 15.32 4.46 13.20
N THR A 276 14.13 4.44 12.60
CA THR A 276 13.95 4.79 11.18
C THR A 276 14.11 6.29 10.98
N LYS A 277 15.25 6.73 10.50
CA LYS A 277 15.57 8.15 10.22
C LYS A 277 15.68 8.45 8.72
N GLU A 278 15.85 7.42 7.92
CA GLU A 278 15.99 7.49 6.48
C GLU A 278 15.37 6.26 5.82
N LYS A 279 15.44 6.17 4.50
CA LYS A 279 15.01 5.01 3.75
C LYS A 279 15.82 3.78 4.18
N GLN A 280 15.15 2.76 4.68
CA GLN A 280 15.75 1.51 5.11
C GLN A 280 15.18 0.33 4.33
N HIS A 281 16.09 -0.50 3.81
CA HIS A 281 15.79 -1.81 3.26
C HIS A 281 16.37 -2.87 4.18
N PHE A 282 15.64 -3.94 4.43
CA PHE A 282 16.12 -5.15 5.08
C PHE A 282 16.70 -5.01 6.48
N LEU A 283 16.72 -3.84 7.05
CA LEU A 283 17.30 -3.74 8.37
C LEU A 283 16.40 -4.49 9.35
N PRO A 284 16.93 -5.56 10.00
CA PRO A 284 16.25 -6.11 11.14
C PRO A 284 16.15 -4.98 12.15
N VAL A 285 14.95 -4.60 12.50
CA VAL A 285 14.73 -3.72 13.64
C VAL A 285 15.26 -4.50 14.84
N THR A 286 16.31 -4.00 15.48
CA THR A 286 17.02 -4.69 16.56
C THR A 286 16.06 -5.03 17.71
N GLY A 287 16.30 -6.15 18.39
CA GLY A 287 15.44 -6.64 19.46
C GLY A 287 14.33 -7.53 18.93
N GLY A 288 14.58 -8.36 17.99
CA GLY A 288 13.58 -9.18 17.39
C GLY A 288 13.79 -10.69 17.51
N LEU A 289 12.80 -11.39 17.03
CA LEU A 289 12.86 -12.84 16.90
C LEU A 289 14.05 -13.23 16.03
N LYS A 290 14.76 -14.26 16.46
CA LYS A 290 15.77 -14.88 15.59
C LYS A 290 15.06 -15.39 14.35
N GLN A 291 15.61 -15.08 13.17
CA GLN A 291 15.13 -15.60 11.91
C GLN A 291 14.99 -17.11 11.99
N LYS A 292 13.78 -17.58 11.82
CA LYS A 292 13.52 -19.00 11.63
C LYS A 292 13.71 -19.27 10.14
N ASN A 293 14.60 -20.17 9.77
CA ASN A 293 14.64 -20.69 8.41
C ASN A 293 13.39 -21.54 8.19
N CYS A 294 12.35 -20.91 7.69
CA CYS A 294 11.08 -21.57 7.43
C CYS A 294 10.51 -21.07 6.10
N THR A 295 9.62 -21.84 5.52
CA THR A 295 8.87 -21.47 4.32
C THR A 295 7.39 -21.46 4.69
N PRO A 296 6.71 -20.32 4.56
CA PRO A 296 5.29 -20.22 4.84
C PRO A 296 4.48 -21.23 4.02
N LYS A 297 3.45 -21.80 4.66
CA LYS A 297 2.56 -22.78 4.05
C LYS A 297 1.12 -22.46 4.41
N ASP A 298 0.19 -22.83 3.55
CA ASP A 298 -1.22 -22.78 3.88
C ASP A 298 -1.50 -23.73 5.06
N ALA A 299 -1.90 -23.19 6.21
CA ALA A 299 -2.20 -23.95 7.43
C ALA A 299 -3.49 -24.77 7.31
N ASP A 300 -4.36 -24.42 6.36
CA ASP A 300 -5.67 -25.05 6.15
C ASP A 300 -5.95 -25.30 4.65
N PRO A 301 -5.18 -26.19 4.00
CA PRO A 301 -5.29 -26.39 2.56
C PRO A 301 -6.58 -27.08 2.11
N LYS A 302 -7.40 -27.54 3.05
CA LYS A 302 -8.67 -28.22 2.76
C LYS A 302 -9.88 -27.28 2.73
N HIS A 303 -9.76 -26.11 3.31
CA HIS A 303 -10.84 -25.12 3.40
C HIS A 303 -10.45 -23.81 2.70
N GLY A 304 -11.46 -23.11 2.21
CA GLY A 304 -11.21 -21.96 1.34
C GLY A 304 -10.71 -22.43 -0.02
N VAL A 305 -11.13 -21.77 -1.05
CA VAL A 305 -10.86 -22.23 -2.41
C VAL A 305 -9.44 -21.93 -2.78
N SER A 306 -8.59 -22.95 -2.90
CA SER A 306 -7.32 -22.91 -3.61
C SER A 306 -7.48 -23.22 -5.10
N ASP A 307 -8.69 -23.63 -5.53
CA ASP A 307 -9.02 -23.92 -6.92
C ASP A 307 -9.60 -22.69 -7.61
N TYR A 308 -8.90 -22.17 -8.59
CA TYR A 308 -9.30 -21.02 -9.37
C TYR A 308 -10.58 -21.21 -10.15
N ALA A 309 -10.83 -22.40 -10.66
CA ALA A 309 -12.06 -22.70 -11.41
C ALA A 309 -13.29 -22.49 -10.53
N GLN A 310 -13.23 -22.93 -9.28
CA GLN A 310 -14.30 -22.71 -8.32
C GLN A 310 -14.42 -21.24 -7.91
N SER A 311 -13.28 -20.54 -7.73
CA SER A 311 -13.27 -19.11 -7.40
C SER A 311 -13.86 -18.28 -8.52
N VAL A 312 -13.52 -18.58 -9.76
CA VAL A 312 -14.05 -17.90 -10.96
C VAL A 312 -15.55 -18.19 -11.13
N ALA A 313 -15.99 -19.42 -10.91
CA ALA A 313 -17.41 -19.77 -10.92
C ALA A 313 -18.20 -19.05 -9.82
N ALA A 314 -17.59 -18.87 -8.63
CA ALA A 314 -18.19 -18.13 -7.54
C ALA A 314 -18.26 -16.62 -7.82
N MET A 315 -17.26 -16.06 -8.54
CA MET A 315 -17.27 -14.66 -8.99
C MET A 315 -18.36 -14.39 -10.02
N GLY A 316 -18.52 -15.27 -11.02
CA GLY A 316 -19.59 -15.15 -12.01
C GLY A 316 -20.99 -15.16 -11.40
N LYS A 317 -21.18 -15.92 -10.30
CA LYS A 317 -22.43 -15.89 -9.52
C LYS A 317 -22.59 -14.62 -8.67
N ARG A 318 -21.50 -13.96 -8.28
CA ARG A 318 -21.51 -12.71 -7.50
C ARG A 318 -21.74 -11.48 -8.37
N GLU A 319 -21.17 -11.43 -9.56
CA GLU A 319 -21.52 -10.39 -10.52
C GLU A 319 -23.04 -10.37 -10.77
N VAL A 320 -23.67 -11.54 -10.84
CA VAL A 320 -25.13 -11.66 -10.94
C VAL A 320 -25.85 -11.32 -9.61
N ALA A 321 -25.23 -11.63 -8.46
CA ALA A 321 -25.84 -11.38 -7.14
C ALA A 321 -25.56 -9.94 -6.62
N ALA A 322 -24.50 -9.27 -7.05
CA ALA A 322 -24.22 -7.87 -6.70
C ALA A 322 -25.32 -6.94 -7.19
N TRP A 323 -26.00 -7.27 -8.28
CA TRP A 323 -27.22 -6.58 -8.73
C TRP A 323 -28.40 -6.74 -7.77
N GLY A 324 -28.37 -7.74 -6.88
CA GLY A 324 -29.40 -8.00 -5.87
C GLY A 324 -29.05 -7.55 -4.44
N TRP A 325 -27.81 -7.11 -4.17
CA TRP A 325 -27.38 -6.75 -2.82
C TRP A 325 -27.51 -5.25 -2.49
N GLU A 326 -27.63 -4.37 -3.43
CA GLU A 326 -27.84 -2.92 -3.16
C GLU A 326 -29.02 -2.63 -2.24
N SER A 327 -29.86 -3.62 -1.93
CA SER A 327 -31.02 -3.47 -1.04
C SER A 327 -30.79 -3.80 0.43
N ARG A 328 -29.61 -4.32 0.88
CA ARG A 328 -29.48 -4.85 2.26
C ARG A 328 -28.35 -4.32 3.14
N THR A 329 -27.48 -3.47 2.67
CA THR A 329 -26.41 -2.90 3.51
C THR A 329 -26.50 -1.39 3.60
N ARG A 330 -27.55 -0.87 4.20
CA ARG A 330 -27.46 0.42 4.89
C ARG A 330 -26.93 0.12 6.29
N LEU A 331 -25.65 0.33 6.51
CA LEU A 331 -25.13 0.53 7.86
C LEU A 331 -25.77 1.80 8.42
N PRO A 332 -26.23 1.80 9.68
CA PRO A 332 -26.77 3.01 10.28
C PRO A 332 -25.67 4.05 10.35
N ARG A 333 -25.92 5.22 9.79
CA ARG A 333 -25.12 6.42 10.05
C ARG A 333 -25.35 6.80 11.52
N ALA A 334 -24.32 6.72 12.32
CA ALA A 334 -24.23 7.42 13.59
C ALA A 334 -23.47 8.72 13.37
#